data_1a6feca21a6ecbdfc39b43c055fc5793
#
_entry.id   1a6feca21a6ecbdfc39b43c055fc5793
#
_cell.length_a   1.000
_cell.length_b   1.000
_cell.length_c   1.000
_cell.angle_alpha   90.00
_cell.angle_beta   90.00
_cell.angle_gamma   90.00
#
_symmetry.space_group_name_H-M   'P 1'
#
loop_
_entity.id
_entity.type
_entity.pdbx_description
1 polymer ?
#
loop_
_entity_poly.entity_id
_entity_poly.type
_entity_poly.pdbx_seq_one_letter_code
_entity_poly.pdbx_strand_id
1 'polypeptide(L)'
;MEDHIGKMLEVYRTHLNMVGLTVRNAYNNYIKDLKMLLSKRGIKTLDLGYATEIIECDPVELSIALHDVGKCTQRNQDSLRERCTAPHHEAISAAYLINLAISLDSQWGPLLALPHAIAILLHHHPMRSIEEVLSKAHTIRVDEKDVACVSKCASEALKKTCFKLASSIIADRLIDKIPNLLSIINYMFRRSETAEIAIPAYGVALRITGVLSILDRYSAGINRSCGVVSEKDLDRSIVEYLRRKRAFVEASRILRDLGI
;
A
#
# COMPACT_ATOMS: atom_id res chain seq x y z
N MET A 1 -10.65 -12.29 6.89
CA MET A 1 -10.06 -11.24 6.04
C MET A 1 -11.11 -10.34 5.41
N GLU A 2 -12.16 -10.88 4.77
CA GLU A 2 -13.22 -10.07 4.15
C GLU A 2 -13.88 -9.08 5.10
N ASP A 3 -14.16 -9.51 6.31
CA ASP A 3 -14.78 -8.71 7.36
C ASP A 3 -13.85 -7.57 7.84
N HIS A 4 -12.55 -7.89 7.94
CA HIS A 4 -11.51 -6.92 8.31
C HIS A 4 -11.41 -5.78 7.29
N ILE A 5 -11.26 -6.12 5.99
CA ILE A 5 -11.18 -5.13 4.90
C ILE A 5 -12.48 -4.34 4.80
N GLY A 6 -13.64 -4.99 4.91
CA GLY A 6 -14.94 -4.32 4.89
C GLY A 6 -15.06 -3.24 5.96
N LYS A 7 -14.68 -3.56 7.20
CA LYS A 7 -14.67 -2.59 8.32
C LYS A 7 -13.68 -1.44 8.10
N MET A 8 -12.48 -1.74 7.61
CA MET A 8 -11.51 -0.69 7.29
C MET A 8 -12.06 0.29 6.25
N LEU A 9 -12.67 -0.21 5.18
CA LEU A 9 -13.28 0.62 4.13
C LEU A 9 -14.45 1.45 4.66
N GLU A 10 -15.29 0.86 5.50
CA GLU A 10 -16.42 1.55 6.15
C GLU A 10 -15.92 2.72 7.01
N VAL A 11 -14.98 2.47 7.92
CA VAL A 11 -14.39 3.49 8.79
C VAL A 11 -13.69 4.57 7.97
N TYR A 12 -12.95 4.17 6.93
CA TYR A 12 -12.29 5.12 6.05
C TYR A 12 -13.29 6.05 5.37
N ARG A 13 -14.31 5.50 4.75
CA ARG A 13 -15.34 6.26 4.02
C ARG A 13 -16.16 7.17 4.92
N THR A 14 -16.43 6.73 6.14
CA THR A 14 -17.26 7.47 7.09
C THR A 14 -16.49 8.54 7.86
N HIS A 15 -15.29 8.24 8.32
CA HIS A 15 -14.57 9.10 9.28
C HIS A 15 -13.27 9.72 8.74
N LEU A 16 -12.66 9.13 7.71
CA LEU A 16 -11.35 9.55 7.20
C LEU A 16 -11.35 10.03 5.75
N ASN A 17 -12.50 10.21 5.12
CA ASN A 17 -12.62 10.64 3.73
C ASN A 17 -11.90 11.98 3.45
N MET A 18 -11.92 12.93 4.39
CA MET A 18 -11.19 14.20 4.25
C MET A 18 -9.68 14.03 4.28
N VAL A 19 -9.18 13.07 5.07
CA VAL A 19 -7.75 12.68 5.02
C VAL A 19 -7.43 12.00 3.69
N GLY A 20 -8.34 11.16 3.20
CA GLY A 20 -8.25 10.54 1.89
C GLY A 20 -8.14 11.55 0.75
N LEU A 21 -8.90 12.64 0.81
CA LEU A 21 -8.81 13.71 -0.18
C LEU A 21 -7.40 14.31 -0.24
N THR A 22 -6.74 14.52 0.91
CA THR A 22 -5.36 15.03 0.94
C THR A 22 -4.35 14.01 0.38
N VAL A 23 -4.59 12.71 0.62
CA VAL A 23 -3.77 11.63 0.03
C VAL A 23 -3.96 11.57 -1.48
N ARG A 24 -5.21 11.63 -1.96
CA ARG A 24 -5.54 11.64 -3.38
C ARG A 24 -4.90 12.83 -4.10
N ASN A 25 -4.97 14.03 -3.52
CA ASN A 25 -4.32 15.21 -4.09
C ASN A 25 -2.79 15.04 -4.18
N ALA A 26 -2.16 14.47 -3.15
CA ALA A 26 -0.72 14.18 -3.18
C ALA A 26 -0.38 13.12 -4.25
N TYR A 27 -1.23 12.10 -4.42
CA TYR A 27 -1.06 11.09 -5.45
C TYR A 27 -1.24 11.67 -6.86
N ASN A 28 -2.24 12.51 -7.08
CA ASN A 28 -2.45 13.20 -8.36
C ASN A 28 -1.26 14.10 -8.73
N ASN A 29 -0.68 14.80 -7.75
CA ASN A 29 0.54 15.58 -7.96
C ASN A 29 1.72 14.68 -8.36
N TYR A 30 1.91 13.55 -7.67
CA TYR A 30 2.91 12.55 -8.06
C TYR A 30 2.73 12.09 -9.50
N ILE A 31 1.50 11.77 -9.93
CA ILE A 31 1.21 11.35 -11.31
C ILE A 31 1.52 12.48 -12.32
N LYS A 32 1.18 13.72 -11.97
CA LYS A 32 1.51 14.87 -12.79
C LYS A 32 3.02 15.05 -12.95
N ASP A 33 3.76 14.95 -11.86
CA ASP A 33 5.22 15.08 -11.88
C ASP A 33 5.86 13.92 -12.65
N LEU A 34 5.37 12.70 -12.47
CA LEU A 34 5.79 11.54 -13.25
C LEU A 34 5.59 11.78 -14.77
N LYS A 35 4.42 12.23 -15.19
CA LYS A 35 4.12 12.55 -16.59
C LYS A 35 5.08 13.59 -17.14
N MET A 36 5.36 14.63 -16.37
CA MET A 36 6.29 15.71 -16.76
C MET A 36 7.72 15.18 -16.92
N LEU A 37 8.21 14.37 -15.99
CA LEU A 37 9.55 13.77 -16.05
C LEU A 37 9.71 12.86 -17.26
N LEU A 38 8.71 12.05 -17.55
CA LEU A 38 8.71 11.14 -18.69
C LEU A 38 8.69 11.92 -20.02
N SER A 39 7.89 12.96 -20.11
CA SER A 39 7.86 13.84 -21.28
C SER A 39 9.22 14.51 -21.54
N LYS A 40 9.91 14.99 -20.49
CA LYS A 40 11.28 15.55 -20.61
C LYS A 40 12.30 14.53 -21.13
N ARG A 41 12.08 13.24 -20.89
CA ARG A 41 12.92 12.14 -21.39
C ARG A 41 12.52 11.66 -22.80
N GLY A 42 11.64 12.39 -23.50
CA GLY A 42 11.22 12.08 -24.87
C GLY A 42 10.19 10.95 -24.97
N ILE A 43 9.65 10.51 -23.83
CA ILE A 43 8.61 9.48 -23.79
C ILE A 43 7.28 10.18 -24.06
N LYS A 44 6.78 10.01 -25.27
CA LYS A 44 5.49 10.58 -25.69
C LYS A 44 4.35 9.91 -24.95
N THR A 45 3.49 10.73 -24.37
CA THR A 45 2.15 10.43 -23.79
C THR A 45 1.95 9.01 -23.28
N LEU A 46 1.75 8.94 -22.00
CA LEU A 46 1.24 7.75 -21.32
C LEU A 46 -0.13 7.39 -21.90
N ASP A 47 -0.15 6.51 -22.89
CA ASP A 47 -1.32 5.68 -23.11
C ASP A 47 -1.31 4.65 -21.97
N LEU A 48 -2.02 4.98 -20.89
CA LEU A 48 -1.98 4.20 -19.65
C LEU A 48 -2.82 2.93 -19.76
N GLY A 49 -3.53 2.73 -20.87
CA GLY A 49 -4.36 1.57 -21.05
C GLY A 49 -5.16 1.22 -19.77
N TYR A 50 -5.08 -0.03 -19.35
CA TYR A 50 -5.74 -0.50 -18.12
C TYR A 50 -5.10 0.01 -16.82
N ALA A 51 -3.89 0.57 -16.85
CA ALA A 51 -3.26 1.16 -15.67
C ALA A 51 -3.97 2.46 -15.20
N THR A 52 -4.85 3.05 -16.03
CA THR A 52 -5.74 4.15 -15.61
C THR A 52 -6.56 3.80 -14.39
N GLU A 53 -6.97 2.55 -14.21
CA GLU A 53 -7.72 2.13 -13.03
C GLU A 53 -6.96 2.33 -11.72
N ILE A 54 -5.62 2.19 -11.72
CA ILE A 54 -4.79 2.48 -10.54
C ILE A 54 -4.88 3.97 -10.19
N ILE A 55 -4.96 4.84 -11.20
CA ILE A 55 -5.01 6.29 -11.01
C ILE A 55 -6.41 6.74 -10.57
N GLU A 56 -7.44 6.16 -11.16
CA GLU A 56 -8.83 6.56 -10.91
C GLU A 56 -9.35 6.07 -9.56
N CYS A 57 -8.79 4.97 -9.08
CA CYS A 57 -9.16 4.44 -7.79
C CYS A 57 -8.63 5.32 -6.65
N ASP A 58 -9.38 5.37 -5.54
CA ASP A 58 -8.91 6.01 -4.33
C ASP A 58 -7.62 5.32 -3.83
N PRO A 59 -6.50 6.05 -3.69
CA PRO A 59 -5.23 5.43 -3.33
C PRO A 59 -5.25 4.77 -1.96
N VAL A 60 -6.08 5.23 -1.02
CA VAL A 60 -6.21 4.61 0.29
C VAL A 60 -7.06 3.34 0.19
N GLU A 61 -8.18 3.37 -0.54
CA GLU A 61 -9.03 2.17 -0.73
C GLU A 61 -8.29 1.03 -1.42
N LEU A 62 -7.51 1.33 -2.46
CA LEU A 62 -6.68 0.32 -3.14
C LEU A 62 -5.67 -0.30 -2.18
N SER A 63 -5.02 0.53 -1.36
CA SER A 63 -4.05 0.05 -0.38
C SER A 63 -4.71 -0.75 0.75
N ILE A 64 -5.91 -0.34 1.23
CA ILE A 64 -6.71 -1.11 2.19
C ILE A 64 -7.06 -2.49 1.63
N ALA A 65 -7.49 -2.56 0.38
CA ALA A 65 -7.88 -3.83 -0.22
C ALA A 65 -6.73 -4.83 -0.29
N LEU A 66 -5.52 -4.35 -0.57
CA LEU A 66 -4.38 -5.21 -0.90
C LEU A 66 -3.36 -5.40 0.23
N HIS A 67 -3.40 -4.62 1.34
CA HIS A 67 -2.34 -4.66 2.36
C HIS A 67 -2.14 -6.04 3.00
N ASP A 68 -3.19 -6.80 3.12
CA ASP A 68 -3.25 -8.05 3.88
C ASP A 68 -3.41 -9.32 3.02
N VAL A 69 -3.43 -9.19 1.68
CA VAL A 69 -3.66 -10.37 0.81
C VAL A 69 -2.56 -11.44 0.96
N GLY A 70 -1.37 -11.05 1.38
CA GLY A 70 -0.29 -11.99 1.71
C GLY A 70 -0.61 -12.91 2.90
N LYS A 71 -1.60 -12.58 3.73
CA LYS A 71 -2.09 -13.46 4.80
C LYS A 71 -2.81 -14.70 4.25
N CYS A 72 -3.20 -14.70 2.99
CA CYS A 72 -3.90 -15.81 2.36
C CYS A 72 -3.00 -16.96 1.90
N THR A 73 -1.68 -16.84 1.99
CA THR A 73 -0.81 -17.99 1.77
C THR A 73 -1.06 -19.07 2.81
N GLN A 74 -0.91 -20.36 2.44
CA GLN A 74 -1.14 -21.48 3.34
C GLN A 74 -0.28 -21.34 4.61
N ARG A 75 1.00 -21.02 4.43
CA ARG A 75 1.94 -20.82 5.54
C ARG A 75 1.46 -19.74 6.52
N ASN A 76 0.93 -18.62 6.02
CA ASN A 76 0.45 -17.55 6.87
C ASN A 76 -0.87 -17.93 7.55
N GLN A 77 -1.74 -18.68 6.88
CA GLN A 77 -2.98 -19.21 7.48
C GLN A 77 -2.68 -20.17 8.63
N ASP A 78 -1.73 -21.06 8.45
CA ASP A 78 -1.30 -21.99 9.50
C ASP A 78 -0.65 -21.23 10.68
N SER A 79 0.24 -20.29 10.39
CA SER A 79 0.86 -19.44 11.41
C SER A 79 -0.14 -18.56 12.15
N LEU A 80 -1.19 -18.08 11.50
CA LEU A 80 -2.27 -17.33 12.15
C LEU A 80 -3.07 -18.19 13.11
N ARG A 81 -3.33 -19.46 12.77
CA ARG A 81 -4.04 -20.43 13.64
C ARG A 81 -3.20 -20.80 14.86
N GLU A 82 -1.91 -21.03 14.69
CA GLU A 82 -1.02 -21.50 15.74
C GLU A 82 -0.47 -20.38 16.62
N ARG A 83 -0.13 -19.22 16.04
CA ARG A 83 0.68 -18.17 16.68
C ARG A 83 0.09 -16.78 16.58
N CYS A 84 -1.09 -16.60 15.96
CA CYS A 84 -1.70 -15.30 15.68
C CYS A 84 -0.77 -14.34 14.89
N THR A 85 0.14 -14.86 14.08
CA THR A 85 1.09 -14.07 13.27
C THR A 85 1.04 -14.47 11.80
N ALA A 86 1.33 -13.53 10.91
CA ALA A 86 1.44 -13.77 9.48
C ALA A 86 2.78 -13.16 8.98
N PRO A 87 3.89 -13.89 9.07
CA PRO A 87 5.20 -13.35 8.76
C PRO A 87 5.31 -12.96 7.27
N HIS A 88 5.87 -11.78 7.02
CA HIS A 88 6.16 -11.26 5.67
C HIS A 88 4.94 -11.09 4.75
N HIS A 89 3.71 -11.08 5.29
CA HIS A 89 2.52 -10.88 4.47
C HIS A 89 2.53 -9.52 3.76
N GLU A 90 3.11 -8.48 4.39
CA GLU A 90 3.30 -7.16 3.80
C GLU A 90 4.16 -7.20 2.52
N ALA A 91 5.23 -7.99 2.53
CA ALA A 91 6.08 -8.14 1.36
C ALA A 91 5.39 -8.93 0.23
N ILE A 92 4.64 -9.98 0.57
CA ILE A 92 3.85 -10.75 -0.40
C ILE A 92 2.75 -9.86 -1.01
N SER A 93 2.06 -9.08 -0.18
CA SER A 93 1.01 -8.15 -0.61
C SER A 93 1.54 -7.06 -1.55
N ALA A 94 2.68 -6.45 -1.21
CA ALA A 94 3.32 -5.44 -2.06
C ALA A 94 3.80 -6.02 -3.39
N ALA A 95 4.41 -7.22 -3.36
CA ALA A 95 4.82 -7.93 -4.58
C ALA A 95 3.62 -8.28 -5.47
N TYR A 96 2.51 -8.72 -4.88
CA TYR A 96 1.27 -8.97 -5.61
C TYR A 96 0.79 -7.71 -6.34
N LEU A 97 0.73 -6.58 -5.65
CA LEU A 97 0.31 -5.31 -6.25
C LEU A 97 1.21 -4.88 -7.42
N ILE A 98 2.54 -4.96 -7.26
CA ILE A 98 3.47 -4.63 -8.35
C ILE A 98 3.27 -5.57 -9.55
N ASN A 99 3.07 -6.88 -9.31
CA ASN A 99 2.82 -7.82 -10.38
C ASN A 99 1.46 -7.56 -11.08
N LEU A 100 0.43 -7.25 -10.33
CA LEU A 100 -0.86 -6.80 -10.88
C LEU A 100 -0.67 -5.58 -11.77
N ALA A 101 0.08 -4.60 -11.30
CA ALA A 101 0.38 -3.38 -12.04
C ALA A 101 1.18 -3.64 -13.32
N ILE A 102 2.15 -4.57 -13.30
CA ILE A 102 2.88 -5.03 -14.49
C ILE A 102 1.93 -5.71 -15.50
N SER A 103 0.94 -6.46 -15.01
CA SER A 103 -0.03 -7.13 -15.87
C SER A 103 -1.00 -6.14 -16.53
N LEU A 104 -1.27 -5.02 -15.89
CA LEU A 104 -2.09 -3.93 -16.44
C LEU A 104 -1.31 -3.11 -17.47
N ASP A 105 -0.07 -2.79 -17.14
CA ASP A 105 0.87 -2.07 -17.98
C ASP A 105 2.31 -2.39 -17.54
N SER A 106 3.05 -3.07 -18.41
CA SER A 106 4.40 -3.53 -18.07
C SER A 106 5.41 -2.39 -17.90
N GLN A 107 5.15 -1.22 -18.47
CA GLN A 107 6.04 -0.07 -18.47
C GLN A 107 5.74 0.90 -17.32
N TRP A 108 4.47 1.26 -17.15
CA TRP A 108 4.05 2.33 -16.25
C TRP A 108 3.36 1.84 -14.99
N GLY A 109 2.72 0.69 -15.07
CA GLY A 109 2.02 0.10 -13.95
C GLY A 109 2.85 0.06 -12.67
N PRO A 110 4.10 -0.42 -12.68
CA PRO A 110 4.94 -0.44 -11.48
C PRO A 110 5.20 0.94 -10.87
N LEU A 111 5.36 1.97 -11.70
CA LEU A 111 5.58 3.34 -11.23
C LEU A 111 4.32 3.90 -10.57
N LEU A 112 3.16 3.65 -11.17
CA LEU A 112 1.87 4.06 -10.61
C LEU A 112 1.55 3.35 -9.30
N ALA A 113 1.89 2.06 -9.20
CA ALA A 113 1.67 1.26 -8.01
C ALA A 113 2.72 1.49 -6.90
N LEU A 114 3.85 2.12 -7.20
CA LEU A 114 4.97 2.28 -6.27
C LEU A 114 4.59 2.90 -4.91
N PRO A 115 3.82 4.01 -4.84
CA PRO A 115 3.40 4.58 -3.55
C PRO A 115 2.59 3.60 -2.71
N HIS A 116 1.71 2.84 -3.34
CA HIS A 116 0.88 1.85 -2.67
C HIS A 116 1.71 0.66 -2.16
N ALA A 117 2.61 0.14 -2.98
CA ALA A 117 3.48 -0.97 -2.62
C ALA A 117 4.37 -0.62 -1.41
N ILE A 118 4.95 0.58 -1.41
CA ILE A 118 5.73 1.09 -0.28
C ILE A 118 4.85 1.23 0.97
N ALA A 119 3.64 1.77 0.84
CA ALA A 119 2.72 1.92 1.95
C ALA A 119 2.34 0.56 2.56
N ILE A 120 2.09 -0.44 1.72
CA ILE A 120 1.81 -1.82 2.14
C ILE A 120 3.02 -2.42 2.85
N LEU A 121 4.24 -2.21 2.37
CA LEU A 121 5.46 -2.69 3.05
C LEU A 121 5.63 -2.09 4.44
N LEU A 122 5.25 -0.83 4.63
CA LEU A 122 5.52 -0.06 5.85
C LEU A 122 4.35 -0.01 6.84
N HIS A 123 3.16 -0.53 6.52
CA HIS A 123 1.96 -0.29 7.32
C HIS A 123 2.04 -0.80 8.77
N HIS A 124 2.78 -1.87 9.03
CA HIS A 124 3.03 -2.34 10.39
C HIS A 124 4.22 -1.65 11.06
N HIS A 125 5.14 -1.13 10.25
CA HIS A 125 6.42 -0.63 10.72
C HIS A 125 6.80 0.68 10.04
N PRO A 126 6.02 1.76 10.22
CA PRO A 126 6.26 3.03 9.53
C PRO A 126 7.61 3.68 9.87
N MET A 127 8.28 3.19 10.92
CA MET A 127 9.61 3.65 11.35
C MET A 127 10.76 2.79 10.83
N ARG A 128 10.47 1.65 10.17
CA ARG A 128 11.51 0.81 9.54
C ARG A 128 11.89 1.37 8.18
N SER A 129 13.15 1.21 7.81
CA SER A 129 13.57 1.48 6.44
C SER A 129 13.03 0.41 5.49
N ILE A 130 12.78 0.80 4.24
CA ILE A 130 12.41 -0.15 3.17
C ILE A 130 13.46 -1.26 3.07
N GLU A 131 14.75 -0.92 3.22
CA GLU A 131 15.86 -1.87 3.18
C GLU A 131 15.74 -2.94 4.27
N GLU A 132 15.35 -2.57 5.48
CA GLU A 132 15.15 -3.51 6.58
C GLU A 132 14.02 -4.49 6.27
N VAL A 133 12.90 -4.00 5.72
CA VAL A 133 11.77 -4.86 5.33
C VAL A 133 12.17 -5.77 4.17
N LEU A 134 12.86 -5.25 3.16
CA LEU A 134 13.27 -5.99 1.97
C LEU A 134 14.43 -6.95 2.23
N SER A 135 15.25 -6.74 3.26
CA SER A 135 16.39 -7.61 3.59
C SER A 135 15.98 -9.07 3.83
N LYS A 136 14.75 -9.29 4.27
CA LYS A 136 14.18 -10.62 4.52
C LYS A 136 13.37 -11.18 3.34
N ALA A 137 13.12 -10.36 2.32
CA ALA A 137 12.26 -10.74 1.20
C ALA A 137 12.81 -11.94 0.39
N HIS A 138 14.13 -12.09 0.30
CA HIS A 138 14.78 -13.21 -0.38
C HIS A 138 14.52 -14.58 0.27
N THR A 139 14.06 -14.60 1.52
CA THR A 139 13.70 -15.84 2.24
C THR A 139 12.26 -16.26 2.00
N ILE A 140 11.45 -15.39 1.37
CA ILE A 140 10.04 -15.67 1.12
C ILE A 140 9.94 -16.69 0.00
N ARG A 141 9.16 -17.74 0.25
CA ARG A 141 8.79 -18.76 -0.73
C ARG A 141 7.28 -18.79 -0.82
N VAL A 142 6.78 -18.72 -2.03
CA VAL A 142 5.36 -18.76 -2.36
C VAL A 142 5.19 -19.77 -3.48
N ASP A 143 4.37 -20.78 -3.31
CA ASP A 143 4.09 -21.79 -4.31
C ASP A 143 2.85 -21.43 -5.16
N GLU A 144 2.49 -22.28 -6.14
CA GLU A 144 1.37 -22.06 -7.03
C GLU A 144 0.02 -22.00 -6.28
N LYS A 145 -0.14 -22.82 -5.23
CA LYS A 145 -1.36 -22.83 -4.42
C LYS A 145 -1.49 -21.52 -3.64
N ASP A 146 -0.37 -21.04 -3.09
CA ASP A 146 -0.32 -19.77 -2.40
C ASP A 146 -0.72 -18.62 -3.34
N VAL A 147 -0.22 -18.62 -4.57
CA VAL A 147 -0.58 -17.60 -5.58
C VAL A 147 -2.06 -17.62 -5.88
N ALA A 148 -2.64 -18.78 -6.10
CA ALA A 148 -4.08 -18.91 -6.34
C ALA A 148 -4.90 -18.38 -5.16
N CYS A 149 -4.49 -18.70 -3.93
CA CYS A 149 -5.14 -18.19 -2.71
C CYS A 149 -5.01 -16.67 -2.59
N VAL A 150 -3.82 -16.11 -2.76
CA VAL A 150 -3.58 -14.66 -2.71
C VAL A 150 -4.39 -13.94 -3.79
N SER A 151 -4.41 -14.46 -5.02
CA SER A 151 -5.18 -13.88 -6.14
C SER A 151 -6.68 -13.89 -5.87
N LYS A 152 -7.21 -14.97 -5.31
CA LYS A 152 -8.62 -15.05 -4.90
C LYS A 152 -8.94 -14.02 -3.83
N CYS A 153 -8.13 -13.96 -2.78
CA CYS A 153 -8.30 -12.98 -1.71
C CYS A 153 -8.23 -11.54 -2.22
N ALA A 154 -7.29 -11.24 -3.12
CA ALA A 154 -7.16 -9.92 -3.74
C ALA A 154 -8.39 -9.57 -4.57
N SER A 155 -8.87 -10.50 -5.40
CA SER A 155 -10.07 -10.30 -6.21
C SER A 155 -11.29 -9.99 -5.33
N GLU A 156 -11.51 -10.74 -4.25
CA GLU A 156 -12.63 -10.49 -3.33
C GLU A 156 -12.50 -9.14 -2.62
N ALA A 157 -11.27 -8.74 -2.23
CA ALA A 157 -11.03 -7.46 -1.61
C ALA A 157 -11.25 -6.28 -2.58
N LEU A 158 -10.76 -6.40 -3.81
CA LEU A 158 -10.87 -5.35 -4.84
C LEU A 158 -12.30 -5.11 -5.29
N LYS A 159 -13.16 -6.15 -5.29
CA LYS A 159 -14.62 -5.99 -5.56
C LYS A 159 -15.32 -5.00 -4.63
N LYS A 160 -14.75 -4.75 -3.44
CA LYS A 160 -15.28 -3.80 -2.45
C LYS A 160 -14.83 -2.36 -2.70
N THR A 161 -13.95 -2.13 -3.65
CA THR A 161 -13.38 -0.82 -4.00
C THR A 161 -13.88 -0.32 -5.35
N CYS A 162 -13.33 0.80 -5.80
CA CYS A 162 -13.55 1.35 -7.14
C CYS A 162 -12.84 0.55 -8.26
N PHE A 163 -11.99 -0.41 -7.93
CA PHE A 163 -11.18 -1.16 -8.89
C PHE A 163 -12.00 -2.25 -9.58
N LYS A 164 -12.32 -2.05 -10.86
CA LYS A 164 -13.28 -2.89 -11.59
C LYS A 164 -12.66 -4.06 -12.35
N LEU A 165 -11.44 -3.91 -12.85
CA LEU A 165 -10.78 -4.89 -13.73
C LEU A 165 -10.23 -6.13 -13.01
N ALA A 166 -10.04 -6.06 -11.71
CA ALA A 166 -9.34 -7.10 -10.96
C ALA A 166 -10.02 -8.48 -10.92
N SER A 167 -11.29 -8.55 -11.31
CA SER A 167 -11.99 -9.83 -11.36
C SER A 167 -11.56 -10.73 -12.52
N SER A 168 -10.85 -10.19 -13.50
CA SER A 168 -10.45 -10.92 -14.73
C SER A 168 -8.93 -11.11 -14.87
N ILE A 169 -8.12 -10.41 -14.07
CA ILE A 169 -6.66 -10.51 -14.17
C ILE A 169 -6.15 -11.44 -13.08
N ILE A 170 -5.95 -12.69 -13.47
CA ILE A 170 -5.28 -13.67 -12.61
C ILE A 170 -3.78 -13.46 -12.75
N ALA A 171 -3.15 -13.17 -11.63
CA ALA A 171 -1.70 -13.00 -11.57
C ALA A 171 -0.97 -14.36 -11.58
N ASP A 172 -1.10 -15.11 -12.65
CA ASP A 172 -0.60 -16.49 -12.78
C ASP A 172 0.93 -16.64 -12.71
N ARG A 173 1.67 -15.56 -12.63
CA ARG A 173 3.15 -15.56 -12.73
C ARG A 173 3.88 -14.93 -11.54
N LEU A 174 3.24 -14.91 -10.37
CA LEU A 174 3.81 -14.28 -9.17
C LEU A 174 5.04 -14.97 -8.57
N ILE A 175 5.14 -16.28 -8.75
CA ILE A 175 5.90 -17.17 -7.89
C ILE A 175 7.40 -16.94 -7.95
N ASP A 176 7.94 -16.84 -9.16
CA ASP A 176 9.39 -16.73 -9.35
C ASP A 176 9.93 -15.31 -9.21
N LYS A 177 9.03 -14.34 -8.97
CA LYS A 177 9.34 -12.91 -9.13
C LYS A 177 9.28 -12.09 -7.86
N ILE A 178 8.80 -12.63 -6.72
CA ILE A 178 8.71 -11.85 -5.48
C ILE A 178 10.04 -11.20 -5.10
N PRO A 179 11.18 -11.92 -5.05
CA PRO A 179 12.47 -11.30 -4.78
C PRO A 179 12.85 -10.24 -5.82
N ASN A 180 12.54 -10.47 -7.10
CA ASN A 180 12.85 -9.54 -8.19
C ASN A 180 11.98 -8.29 -8.12
N LEU A 181 10.68 -8.42 -7.82
CA LEU A 181 9.76 -7.30 -7.69
C LEU A 181 10.13 -6.38 -6.53
N LEU A 182 10.51 -6.97 -5.39
CA LEU A 182 11.00 -6.21 -4.24
C LEU A 182 12.37 -5.58 -4.54
N SER A 183 13.21 -6.24 -5.34
CA SER A 183 14.46 -5.68 -5.83
C SER A 183 14.25 -4.47 -6.74
N ILE A 184 13.18 -4.42 -7.53
CA ILE A 184 12.81 -3.24 -8.33
C ILE A 184 12.56 -2.03 -7.41
N ILE A 185 11.78 -2.20 -6.35
CA ILE A 185 11.53 -1.13 -5.38
C ILE A 185 12.85 -0.63 -4.80
N ASN A 186 13.70 -1.55 -4.32
CA ASN A 186 14.99 -1.22 -3.76
C ASN A 186 15.92 -0.51 -4.76
N TYR A 187 15.96 -1.00 -6.01
CA TYR A 187 16.73 -0.40 -7.10
C TYR A 187 16.30 1.05 -7.37
N MET A 188 14.99 1.33 -7.37
CA MET A 188 14.48 2.67 -7.61
C MET A 188 14.92 3.67 -6.54
N PHE A 189 15.16 3.23 -5.30
CA PHE A 189 15.67 4.10 -4.23
C PHE A 189 17.19 4.26 -4.22
N ARG A 190 17.93 3.35 -4.83
CA ARG A 190 19.40 3.38 -4.78
C ARG A 190 20.06 4.18 -5.91
N ARG A 191 19.34 4.48 -7.00
CA ARG A 191 19.90 5.21 -8.13
C ARG A 191 19.46 6.67 -8.14
N SER A 192 20.43 7.57 -8.29
CA SER A 192 20.18 9.00 -8.45
C SER A 192 19.24 9.32 -9.60
N GLU A 193 19.32 8.56 -10.70
CA GLU A 193 18.50 8.72 -11.90
C GLU A 193 17.00 8.45 -11.66
N THR A 194 16.67 7.66 -10.64
CA THR A 194 15.30 7.33 -10.25
C THR A 194 14.83 8.06 -9.01
N ALA A 195 15.72 8.77 -8.31
CA ALA A 195 15.40 9.49 -7.08
C ALA A 195 14.28 10.53 -7.28
N GLU A 196 14.25 11.18 -8.46
CA GLU A 196 13.20 12.15 -8.82
C GLU A 196 11.80 11.52 -8.84
N ILE A 197 11.69 10.21 -9.03
CA ILE A 197 10.43 9.45 -9.00
C ILE A 197 10.22 8.85 -7.61
N ALA A 198 11.26 8.27 -7.04
CA ALA A 198 11.18 7.53 -5.78
C ALA A 198 10.86 8.42 -4.57
N ILE A 199 11.44 9.63 -4.50
CA ILE A 199 11.20 10.56 -3.38
C ILE A 199 9.73 11.03 -3.32
N PRO A 200 9.12 11.53 -4.40
CA PRO A 200 7.70 11.88 -4.40
C PRO A 200 6.80 10.67 -4.11
N ALA A 201 7.10 9.50 -4.69
CA ALA A 201 6.36 8.27 -4.42
C ALA A 201 6.39 7.91 -2.92
N TYR A 202 7.56 8.02 -2.28
CA TYR A 202 7.71 7.78 -0.85
C TYR A 202 6.91 8.78 -0.01
N GLY A 203 6.90 10.06 -0.39
CA GLY A 203 6.09 11.08 0.27
C GLY A 203 4.59 10.78 0.25
N VAL A 204 4.07 10.24 -0.86
CA VAL A 204 2.68 9.77 -0.95
C VAL A 204 2.50 8.50 -0.12
N ALA A 205 3.43 7.55 -0.22
CA ALA A 205 3.38 6.29 0.52
C ALA A 205 3.27 6.50 2.03
N LEU A 206 4.04 7.43 2.60
CA LEU A 206 3.97 7.74 4.04
C LEU A 206 2.58 8.24 4.46
N ARG A 207 1.89 9.00 3.61
CA ARG A 207 0.52 9.45 3.89
C ARG A 207 -0.46 8.28 3.89
N ILE A 208 -0.36 7.41 2.89
CA ILE A 208 -1.17 6.18 2.81
C ILE A 208 -0.87 5.29 4.03
N THR A 209 0.41 5.07 4.36
CA THR A 209 0.85 4.26 5.51
C THR A 209 0.24 4.76 6.82
N GLY A 210 0.21 6.08 7.01
CA GLY A 210 -0.38 6.67 8.22
C GLY A 210 -1.86 6.32 8.40
N VAL A 211 -2.65 6.41 7.32
CA VAL A 211 -4.06 6.04 7.34
C VAL A 211 -4.22 4.53 7.51
N LEU A 212 -3.47 3.76 6.74
CA LEU A 212 -3.54 2.30 6.73
C LEU A 212 -3.21 1.70 8.11
N SER A 213 -2.14 2.19 8.76
CA SER A 213 -1.73 1.73 10.09
C SER A 213 -2.78 1.98 11.17
N ILE A 214 -3.53 3.08 11.08
CA ILE A 214 -4.62 3.38 12.02
C ILE A 214 -5.79 2.42 11.80
N LEU A 215 -6.21 2.27 10.54
CA LEU A 215 -7.34 1.44 10.17
C LEU A 215 -7.09 -0.04 10.47
N ASP A 216 -5.87 -0.53 10.19
CA ASP A 216 -5.48 -1.91 10.48
C ASP A 216 -5.51 -2.20 11.98
N ARG A 217 -4.93 -1.33 12.81
CA ARG A 217 -4.98 -1.48 14.27
C ARG A 217 -6.39 -1.48 14.80
N TYR A 218 -7.23 -0.58 14.33
CA TYR A 218 -8.63 -0.51 14.71
C TYR A 218 -9.37 -1.80 14.38
N SER A 219 -9.34 -2.19 13.12
CA SER A 219 -10.05 -3.37 12.64
C SER A 219 -9.50 -4.66 13.29
N ALA A 220 -8.18 -4.74 13.55
CA ALA A 220 -7.57 -5.85 14.28
C ALA A 220 -8.01 -5.91 15.74
N GLY A 221 -8.16 -4.77 16.41
CA GLY A 221 -8.64 -4.68 17.80
C GLY A 221 -10.05 -5.21 17.97
N ILE A 222 -10.94 -4.97 16.99
CA ILE A 222 -12.32 -5.48 17.01
C ILE A 222 -12.38 -6.99 16.75
N ASN A 223 -11.46 -7.53 15.93
CA ASN A 223 -11.52 -8.93 15.48
C ASN A 223 -10.68 -9.91 16.28
N ARG A 224 -9.80 -9.44 17.18
CA ARG A 224 -8.96 -10.33 17.97
C ARG A 224 -9.60 -10.61 19.32
N SER A 225 -10.00 -11.87 19.54
CA SER A 225 -10.30 -12.44 20.85
C SER A 225 -9.11 -12.38 21.84
N CYS A 226 -7.97 -11.85 21.43
CA CYS A 226 -6.73 -11.76 22.20
C CYS A 226 -6.50 -10.39 22.87
N GLY A 227 -7.50 -9.55 23.00
CA GLY A 227 -7.40 -8.25 23.69
C GLY A 227 -8.39 -7.24 23.14
N VAL A 228 -9.34 -6.88 23.97
CA VAL A 228 -10.38 -5.91 23.60
C VAL A 228 -9.79 -4.52 23.61
N VAL A 229 -9.61 -3.93 22.43
CA VAL A 229 -9.48 -2.47 22.31
C VAL A 229 -10.90 -1.90 22.32
N SER A 230 -11.24 -1.09 23.31
CA SER A 230 -12.56 -0.49 23.38
C SER A 230 -12.72 0.59 22.29
N GLU A 231 -13.96 0.86 21.85
CA GLU A 231 -14.26 1.97 20.93
C GLU A 231 -13.69 3.31 21.44
N LYS A 232 -13.63 3.51 22.77
CA LYS A 232 -13.05 4.70 23.41
C LYS A 232 -11.52 4.82 23.19
N ASP A 233 -10.81 3.70 23.09
CA ASP A 233 -9.36 3.70 22.82
C ASP A 233 -9.05 4.02 21.36
N LEU A 234 -10.00 3.75 20.47
CA LEU A 234 -9.89 4.11 19.07
C LEU A 234 -10.06 5.62 18.85
N ASP A 235 -11.13 6.19 19.36
CA ASP A 235 -11.38 7.63 19.27
C ASP A 235 -10.18 8.39 19.83
N ARG A 236 -9.61 7.90 20.92
CA ARG A 236 -8.40 8.45 21.51
C ARG A 236 -7.17 8.31 20.59
N SER A 237 -6.98 7.18 19.94
CA SER A 237 -5.85 6.94 19.01
C SER A 237 -5.98 7.78 17.74
N ILE A 238 -7.18 7.91 17.17
CA ILE A 238 -7.44 8.75 16.01
C ILE A 238 -7.26 10.23 16.39
N VAL A 239 -7.80 10.67 17.50
CA VAL A 239 -7.66 12.06 17.99
C VAL A 239 -6.19 12.37 18.28
N GLU A 240 -5.44 11.45 18.88
CA GLU A 240 -4.01 11.65 19.17
C GLU A 240 -3.17 11.67 17.89
N TYR A 241 -3.48 10.83 16.91
CA TYR A 241 -2.85 10.88 15.59
C TYR A 241 -3.13 12.20 14.87
N LEU A 242 -4.37 12.64 14.86
CA LEU A 242 -4.77 13.92 14.27
C LEU A 242 -4.14 15.10 14.99
N ARG A 243 -4.00 15.04 16.33
CA ARG A 243 -3.27 16.04 17.12
C ARG A 243 -1.78 16.07 16.76
N ARG A 244 -1.11 14.91 16.67
CA ARG A 244 0.31 14.82 16.28
C ARG A 244 0.53 15.34 14.87
N LYS A 245 -0.38 15.05 13.94
CA LYS A 245 -0.30 15.53 12.57
C LYS A 245 -0.55 17.03 12.47
N ARG A 246 -1.48 17.57 13.27
CA ARG A 246 -1.72 19.01 13.36
C ARG A 246 -0.50 19.73 13.94
N ALA A 247 0.10 19.21 15.00
CA ALA A 247 1.35 19.71 15.56
C ALA A 247 2.53 19.66 14.57
N PHE A 248 2.62 18.60 13.75
CA PHE A 248 3.64 18.48 12.71
C PHE A 248 3.44 19.49 11.56
N VAL A 249 2.20 19.71 11.13
CA VAL A 249 1.86 20.73 10.12
C VAL A 249 2.12 22.13 10.65
N GLU A 250 1.79 22.38 11.91
CA GLU A 250 2.05 23.65 12.60
C GLU A 250 3.56 23.90 12.76
N ALA A 251 4.32 22.90 13.20
CA ALA A 251 5.78 22.97 13.31
C ALA A 251 6.45 23.20 11.93
N SER A 252 5.99 22.53 10.88
CA SER A 252 6.50 22.72 9.50
C SER A 252 6.15 24.09 8.93
N ARG A 253 5.07 24.70 9.38
CA ARG A 253 4.68 26.07 9.03
C ARG A 253 5.60 27.07 9.74
N ILE A 254 5.81 26.89 11.04
CA ILE A 254 6.72 27.74 11.86
C ILE A 254 8.15 27.68 11.27
N LEU A 255 8.67 26.49 10.95
CA LEU A 255 10.00 26.35 10.37
C LEU A 255 10.14 27.08 9.02
N ARG A 256 9.10 26.99 8.15
CA ARG A 256 9.07 27.75 6.90
C ARG A 256 9.03 29.26 7.11
N ASP A 257 8.27 29.73 8.09
CA ASP A 257 8.15 31.14 8.42
C ASP A 257 9.46 31.70 9.03
N LEU A 258 10.30 30.81 9.59
CA LEU A 258 11.65 31.11 10.09
C LEU A 258 12.75 30.95 9.02
N GLY A 259 12.41 30.54 7.80
CA GLY A 259 13.38 30.38 6.71
C GLY A 259 14.32 29.17 6.85
N ILE A 260 13.90 28.13 7.63
CA ILE A 260 14.63 26.88 7.88
C ILE A 260 14.08 25.73 7.03
#